data_acf6203295264186fc326b79daa56e25
#
_entry.id   acf6203295264186fc326b79daa56e25
#
_cell.length_a   1.000
_cell.length_b   1.000
_cell.length_c   1.000
_cell.angle_alpha   90.00
_cell.angle_beta   90.00
_cell.angle_gamma   90.00
#
_symmetry.space_group_name_H-M   'P 1'
#
loop_
_entity.id
_entity.type
_entity.pdbx_description
1 polymer ?
#
loop_
_entity_poly.entity_id
_entity_poly.type
_entity_poly.pdbx_seq_one_letter_code
_entity_poly.pdbx_strand_id
1 'polypeptide(L)'
;RYLHYKTDGIYAPGGGKNMAPRQHMRKIKAGKITFSEAYKAVEEYRTKYPDKAVTYYAQNYPAMAWAVLMAGGSCPSIFVHDETFLSDVAKMKVEKTDTDTYKKLVKSDTGAIVYSQSPGEISVFVDDGKYSLKYIDPSSGTVEVLNKSFKISGLYVLKIPEGKEGVYWIHKLK
;
A
#
# COMPACT_ATOMS: atom_id res chain seq x y z
N ARG A 1 -21.09 7.65 -8.92
CA ARG A 1 -20.46 8.99 -8.76
C ARG A 1 -19.01 8.76 -8.34
N TYR A 2 -18.07 9.18 -9.17
CA TYR A 2 -16.67 9.20 -8.80
C TYR A 2 -16.44 10.38 -7.86
N LEU A 3 -15.88 10.10 -6.69
CA LEU A 3 -15.40 11.16 -5.80
C LEU A 3 -13.98 11.51 -6.26
N HIS A 4 -13.83 12.70 -6.82
CA HIS A 4 -12.50 13.23 -7.11
C HIS A 4 -11.94 13.80 -5.82
N TYR A 5 -10.81 13.26 -5.37
CA TYR A 5 -10.09 13.82 -4.26
C TYR A 5 -9.54 15.18 -4.67
N LYS A 6 -9.97 16.21 -3.98
CA LYS A 6 -9.49 17.56 -4.13
C LYS A 6 -9.10 18.09 -2.76
N THR A 7 -7.88 17.83 -2.37
CA THR A 7 -7.25 18.64 -1.32
C THR A 7 -6.65 19.88 -1.91
N ASP A 8 -6.36 20.85 -1.06
CA ASP A 8 -5.71 22.10 -1.46
C ASP A 8 -4.36 21.86 -2.15
N GLY A 9 -4.43 21.48 -3.40
CA GLY A 9 -3.28 21.34 -4.28
C GLY A 9 -2.78 19.94 -4.58
N ILE A 10 -3.45 18.86 -4.12
CA ILE A 10 -3.12 17.51 -4.56
C ILE A 10 -3.92 17.19 -5.82
N TYR A 11 -3.24 16.90 -6.90
CA TYR A 11 -3.80 16.46 -8.16
C TYR A 11 -3.38 15.03 -8.45
N ALA A 12 -4.17 14.34 -9.25
CA ALA A 12 -3.78 13.03 -9.73
C ALA A 12 -2.35 13.04 -10.29
N PRO A 13 -1.55 12.00 -10.03
CA PRO A 13 -0.26 11.83 -10.69
C PRO A 13 -0.41 11.95 -12.21
N GLY A 14 0.56 12.53 -12.87
CA GLY A 14 0.43 12.83 -14.31
C GLY A 14 -0.33 14.13 -14.61
N GLY A 15 -0.94 14.71 -13.60
CA GLY A 15 -1.49 16.05 -13.64
C GLY A 15 -2.49 16.29 -14.77
N GLY A 16 -3.68 15.71 -14.68
CA GLY A 16 -4.74 15.94 -15.63
C GLY A 16 -4.88 17.40 -16.07
N LYS A 17 -5.25 17.61 -17.29
CA LYS A 17 -5.52 18.95 -17.83
C LYS A 17 -6.74 19.51 -17.10
N ASN A 18 -6.61 20.71 -16.52
CA ASN A 18 -7.79 21.41 -16.04
C ASN A 18 -8.59 21.88 -17.26
N MET A 19 -9.78 21.34 -17.43
CA MET A 19 -10.68 21.65 -18.55
C MET A 19 -11.59 22.86 -18.27
N ALA A 20 -11.48 23.45 -17.08
CA ALA A 20 -12.27 24.63 -16.74
C ALA A 20 -11.80 25.86 -17.53
N PRO A 21 -12.71 26.74 -17.97
CA PRO A 21 -12.36 27.95 -18.72
C PRO A 21 -11.42 28.90 -17.94
N ARG A 22 -11.47 28.87 -16.61
CA ARG A 22 -10.54 29.58 -15.73
C ARG A 22 -9.71 28.54 -14.99
N GLN A 23 -8.48 28.36 -15.43
CA GLN A 23 -7.56 27.43 -14.79
C GLN A 23 -6.95 28.07 -13.55
N HIS A 24 -7.15 27.42 -12.41
CA HIS A 24 -6.36 27.75 -11.24
C HIS A 24 -4.96 27.13 -11.41
N MET A 25 -3.96 27.91 -11.00
CA MET A 25 -2.59 27.45 -11.01
C MET A 25 -2.46 26.22 -10.11
N ARG A 26 -1.85 25.14 -10.59
CA ARG A 26 -1.60 23.97 -9.77
C ARG A 26 -0.57 24.30 -8.71
N LYS A 27 -0.91 23.98 -7.47
CA LYS A 27 0.05 24.13 -6.36
C LYS A 27 1.13 23.06 -6.40
N ILE A 28 0.82 21.87 -6.91
CA ILE A 28 1.75 20.75 -7.01
C ILE A 28 1.87 20.31 -8.48
N LYS A 29 3.09 20.22 -8.97
CA LYS A 29 3.37 19.69 -10.31
C LYS A 29 3.23 18.16 -10.30
N ALA A 30 2.73 17.61 -11.42
CA ALA A 30 2.70 16.17 -11.62
C ALA A 30 4.09 15.54 -11.41
N GLY A 31 4.13 14.32 -10.88
CA GLY A 31 5.36 13.60 -10.59
C GLY A 31 6.11 14.03 -9.31
N LYS A 32 5.57 14.99 -8.57
CA LYS A 32 6.12 15.39 -7.25
C LYS A 32 5.31 14.87 -6.06
N ILE A 33 4.23 14.13 -6.32
CA ILE A 33 3.42 13.54 -5.25
C ILE A 33 4.17 12.34 -4.67
N THR A 34 4.30 12.32 -3.36
CA THR A 34 4.97 11.25 -2.62
C THR A 34 4.01 10.13 -2.27
N PHE A 35 4.56 8.98 -1.86
CA PHE A 35 3.78 7.87 -1.29
C PHE A 35 2.89 8.34 -0.14
N SER A 36 3.46 9.11 0.82
CA SER A 36 2.75 9.58 2.01
C SER A 36 1.58 10.50 1.67
N GLU A 37 1.74 11.38 0.67
CA GLU A 37 0.64 12.25 0.23
C GLU A 37 -0.49 11.45 -0.43
N ALA A 38 -0.16 10.50 -1.30
CA ALA A 38 -1.15 9.63 -1.91
C ALA A 38 -1.87 8.75 -0.87
N TYR A 39 -1.13 8.20 0.10
CA TYR A 39 -1.67 7.42 1.19
C TYR A 39 -2.66 8.25 2.02
N LYS A 40 -2.26 9.42 2.52
CA LYS A 40 -3.10 10.32 3.33
C LYS A 40 -4.36 10.74 2.57
N ALA A 41 -4.23 11.00 1.28
CA ALA A 41 -5.37 11.34 0.43
C ALA A 41 -6.41 10.22 0.40
N VAL A 42 -6.01 9.00 0.17
CA VAL A 42 -6.92 7.85 0.13
C VAL A 42 -7.50 7.55 1.52
N GLU A 43 -6.66 7.57 2.57
CA GLU A 43 -7.06 7.33 3.95
C GLU A 43 -8.15 8.32 4.41
N GLU A 44 -8.00 9.61 4.12
CA GLU A 44 -8.98 10.63 4.45
C GLU A 44 -10.34 10.33 3.82
N TYR A 45 -10.36 9.97 2.53
CA TYR A 45 -11.61 9.64 1.84
C TYR A 45 -12.21 8.32 2.31
N ARG A 46 -11.39 7.32 2.60
CA ARG A 46 -11.86 6.05 3.20
C ARG A 46 -12.48 6.28 4.57
N THR A 47 -11.91 7.17 5.37
CA THR A 47 -12.46 7.55 6.68
C THR A 47 -13.77 8.31 6.53
N LYS A 48 -13.84 9.27 5.61
CA LYS A 48 -15.00 10.12 5.41
C LYS A 48 -16.17 9.39 4.71
N TYR A 49 -15.85 8.41 3.86
CA TYR A 49 -16.82 7.67 3.05
C TYR A 49 -16.54 6.16 3.11
N PRO A 50 -16.75 5.51 4.27
CA PRO A 50 -16.35 4.12 4.49
C PRO A 50 -17.10 3.11 3.61
N ASP A 51 -18.30 3.47 3.15
CA ASP A 51 -19.19 2.68 2.30
C ASP A 51 -18.96 2.91 0.79
N LYS A 52 -18.04 3.79 0.41
CA LYS A 52 -17.77 4.11 -0.99
C LYS A 52 -16.46 3.51 -1.47
N ALA A 53 -16.41 3.15 -2.74
CA ALA A 53 -15.16 2.84 -3.40
C ALA A 53 -14.35 4.15 -3.54
N VAL A 54 -13.12 4.13 -3.02
CA VAL A 54 -12.18 5.24 -3.14
C VAL A 54 -11.08 4.81 -4.09
N THR A 55 -10.99 5.45 -5.24
CA THR A 55 -9.96 5.21 -6.24
C THR A 55 -9.04 6.43 -6.35
N TYR A 56 -7.78 6.17 -6.65
CA TYR A 56 -6.79 7.18 -6.93
C TYR A 56 -6.02 6.77 -8.18
N TYR A 57 -5.95 7.65 -9.17
CA TYR A 57 -5.28 7.35 -10.42
C TYR A 57 -3.76 7.36 -10.22
N ALA A 58 -3.16 6.19 -10.27
CA ALA A 58 -1.73 5.99 -10.03
C ALA A 58 -1.04 5.17 -11.15
N GLN A 59 -1.66 5.06 -12.31
CA GLN A 59 -1.06 4.39 -13.47
C GLN A 59 0.29 5.02 -13.82
N ASN A 60 1.31 4.21 -14.05
CA ASN A 60 2.70 4.62 -14.28
C ASN A 60 3.45 5.20 -13.06
N TYR A 61 2.87 5.10 -11.86
CA TYR A 61 3.50 5.54 -10.61
C TYR A 61 3.41 4.42 -9.55
N PRO A 62 4.30 3.42 -9.60
CA PRO A 62 4.21 2.25 -8.73
C PRO A 62 4.10 2.56 -7.24
N ALA A 63 4.91 3.50 -6.72
CA ALA A 63 4.85 3.87 -5.32
C ALA A 63 3.48 4.42 -4.91
N MET A 64 2.81 5.20 -5.78
CA MET A 64 1.45 5.71 -5.53
C MET A 64 0.41 4.60 -5.63
N ALA A 65 0.57 3.64 -6.54
CA ALA A 65 -0.31 2.48 -6.63
C ALA A 65 -0.27 1.66 -5.33
N TRP A 66 0.92 1.46 -4.77
CA TRP A 66 1.08 0.83 -3.46
C TRP A 66 0.50 1.67 -2.33
N ALA A 67 0.64 2.99 -2.37
CA ALA A 67 0.01 3.88 -1.39
C ALA A 67 -1.52 3.73 -1.38
N VAL A 68 -2.14 3.62 -2.56
CA VAL A 68 -3.58 3.36 -2.69
C VAL A 68 -3.97 2.05 -2.03
N LEU A 69 -3.23 0.97 -2.31
CA LEU A 69 -3.47 -0.34 -1.70
C LEU A 69 -3.35 -0.26 -0.17
N MET A 70 -2.21 0.27 0.32
CA MET A 70 -1.89 0.30 1.74
C MET A 70 -2.84 1.21 2.54
N ALA A 71 -3.49 2.17 1.92
CA ALA A 71 -4.53 3.01 2.51
C ALA A 71 -5.94 2.40 2.41
N GLY A 72 -6.08 1.17 1.91
CA GLY A 72 -7.37 0.51 1.71
C GLY A 72 -8.19 1.09 0.57
N GLY A 73 -7.55 1.72 -0.40
CA GLY A 73 -8.20 2.20 -1.62
C GLY A 73 -8.64 1.08 -2.54
N SER A 74 -9.55 1.39 -3.43
CA SER A 74 -10.13 0.45 -4.38
C SER A 74 -9.38 0.47 -5.71
N CYS A 75 -9.23 -0.70 -6.34
CA CYS A 75 -8.64 -0.85 -7.68
C CYS A 75 -7.22 -0.24 -7.79
N PRO A 76 -6.26 -0.59 -6.92
CA PRO A 76 -4.90 -0.11 -7.03
C PRO A 76 -4.25 -0.66 -8.30
N SER A 77 -3.50 0.18 -9.03
CA SER A 77 -2.80 -0.21 -10.27
C SER A 77 -1.44 -0.86 -9.98
N ILE A 78 -1.41 -1.90 -9.15
CA ILE A 78 -0.19 -2.67 -8.82
C ILE A 78 0.06 -3.75 -9.89
N PHE A 79 1.33 -4.13 -10.09
CA PHE A 79 1.74 -5.12 -11.11
C PHE A 79 1.81 -6.58 -10.59
N VAL A 80 1.24 -6.87 -9.43
CA VAL A 80 1.26 -8.23 -8.87
C VAL A 80 0.10 -9.04 -9.42
N HIS A 81 0.41 -10.18 -10.05
CA HIS A 81 -0.57 -11.10 -10.65
C HIS A 81 -0.69 -12.43 -9.90
N ASP A 82 -0.18 -12.51 -8.67
CA ASP A 82 -0.32 -13.69 -7.80
C ASP A 82 -1.72 -13.73 -7.18
N GLU A 83 -2.54 -14.71 -7.56
CA GLU A 83 -3.92 -14.86 -7.08
C GLU A 83 -4.00 -15.04 -5.57
N THR A 84 -3.01 -15.73 -4.97
CA THR A 84 -2.96 -15.91 -3.51
C THR A 84 -2.72 -14.59 -2.81
N PHE A 85 -1.80 -13.77 -3.35
CA PHE A 85 -1.57 -12.42 -2.86
C PHE A 85 -2.84 -11.57 -2.91
N LEU A 86 -3.51 -11.55 -4.05
CA LEU A 86 -4.75 -10.77 -4.23
C LEU A 86 -5.87 -11.27 -3.30
N SER A 87 -5.98 -12.59 -3.10
CA SER A 87 -6.92 -13.17 -2.14
C SER A 87 -6.62 -12.78 -0.69
N ASP A 88 -5.34 -12.71 -0.31
CA ASP A 88 -4.95 -12.27 1.02
C ASP A 88 -5.25 -10.79 1.24
N VAL A 89 -4.83 -9.94 0.28
CA VAL A 89 -5.11 -8.49 0.30
C VAL A 89 -6.60 -8.21 0.50
N ALA A 90 -7.46 -8.92 -0.23
CA ALA A 90 -8.92 -8.72 -0.16
C ALA A 90 -9.51 -8.97 1.24
N LYS A 91 -8.81 -9.73 2.08
CA LYS A 91 -9.25 -10.07 3.46
C LYS A 91 -8.63 -9.15 4.51
N MET A 92 -7.51 -8.50 4.20
CA MET A 92 -6.73 -7.70 5.13
C MET A 92 -7.34 -6.31 5.34
N LYS A 93 -7.00 -5.71 6.47
CA LYS A 93 -7.40 -4.34 6.83
C LYS A 93 -6.18 -3.49 7.09
N VAL A 94 -6.33 -2.19 6.85
CA VAL A 94 -5.30 -1.21 7.18
C VAL A 94 -5.08 -1.21 8.70
N GLU A 95 -3.86 -1.45 9.11
CA GLU A 95 -3.42 -1.25 10.48
C GLU A 95 -2.80 0.13 10.60
N LYS A 96 -3.35 0.97 11.48
CA LYS A 96 -2.83 2.33 11.70
C LYS A 96 -1.41 2.27 12.26
N THR A 97 -0.55 3.11 11.72
CA THR A 97 0.84 3.27 12.16
C THR A 97 1.12 4.74 12.39
N ASP A 98 1.84 5.06 13.47
CA ASP A 98 2.22 6.42 13.82
C ASP A 98 3.44 6.93 13.03
N THR A 99 3.89 6.17 12.05
CA THR A 99 5.05 6.50 11.22
C THR A 99 4.70 6.55 9.73
N ASP A 100 5.41 7.39 9.00
CA ASP A 100 5.35 7.44 7.54
C ASP A 100 6.38 6.51 6.87
N THR A 101 7.28 5.87 7.65
CA THR A 101 8.35 5.01 7.10
C THR A 101 7.85 3.66 6.60
N TYR A 102 6.75 3.16 7.15
CA TYR A 102 6.08 1.94 6.68
C TYR A 102 4.58 1.99 6.89
N LYS A 103 3.85 1.16 6.14
CA LYS A 103 2.40 0.93 6.28
C LYS A 103 2.11 -0.56 6.26
N LYS A 104 1.02 -0.98 6.93
CA LYS A 104 0.65 -2.38 7.08
C LYS A 104 -0.80 -2.65 6.71
N LEU A 105 -1.03 -3.78 6.04
CA LEU A 105 -2.32 -4.46 5.94
C LEU A 105 -2.20 -5.76 6.73
N VAL A 106 -3.13 -6.03 7.61
CA VAL A 106 -3.08 -7.20 8.49
C VAL A 106 -4.43 -7.89 8.56
N LYS A 107 -4.39 -9.21 8.60
CA LYS A 107 -5.45 -10.06 9.11
C LYS A 107 -4.79 -11.21 9.87
N SER A 108 -5.04 -11.33 11.17
CA SER A 108 -4.26 -12.19 12.06
C SER A 108 -4.23 -13.66 11.62
N ASP A 109 -5.35 -14.18 11.10
CA ASP A 109 -5.48 -15.56 10.63
C ASP A 109 -4.96 -15.82 9.20
N THR A 110 -4.58 -14.77 8.48
CA THR A 110 -4.14 -14.83 7.08
C THR A 110 -2.68 -14.42 6.93
N GLY A 111 -2.26 -13.36 7.62
CA GLY A 111 -0.92 -12.82 7.57
C GLY A 111 -0.87 -11.30 7.51
N ALA A 112 0.16 -10.78 6.88
CA ALA A 112 0.36 -9.33 6.75
C ALA A 112 1.06 -8.95 5.45
N ILE A 113 0.80 -7.73 5.00
CA ILE A 113 1.55 -7.05 3.95
C ILE A 113 2.11 -5.78 4.54
N VAL A 114 3.41 -5.60 4.40
CA VAL A 114 4.15 -4.43 4.89
C VAL A 114 4.79 -3.73 3.71
N TYR A 115 4.49 -2.48 3.50
CA TYR A 115 5.24 -1.60 2.59
C TYR A 115 6.19 -0.76 3.42
N SER A 116 7.50 -0.89 3.18
CA SER A 116 8.52 -0.10 3.88
C SER A 116 9.29 0.79 2.91
N GLN A 117 9.51 2.05 3.32
CA GLN A 117 10.29 3.05 2.61
C GLN A 117 11.69 3.23 3.20
N SER A 118 12.00 2.50 4.27
CA SER A 118 13.27 2.61 5.00
C SER A 118 13.69 1.27 5.57
N PRO A 119 14.98 1.01 5.75
CA PRO A 119 15.47 -0.14 6.49
C PRO A 119 15.03 -0.06 7.95
N GLY A 120 15.00 -1.19 8.66
CA GLY A 120 14.66 -1.24 10.07
C GLY A 120 13.92 -2.49 10.49
N GLU A 121 13.38 -2.47 11.70
CA GLU A 121 12.61 -3.57 12.27
C GLU A 121 11.14 -3.16 12.42
N ILE A 122 10.23 -4.04 11.99
CA ILE A 122 8.79 -3.79 12.02
C ILE A 122 8.10 -4.96 12.71
N SER A 123 7.40 -4.66 13.79
CA SER A 123 6.58 -5.65 14.51
C SER A 123 5.28 -5.93 13.76
N VAL A 124 4.98 -7.20 13.58
CA VAL A 124 3.77 -7.69 12.93
C VAL A 124 3.12 -8.73 13.84
N PHE A 125 1.84 -8.51 14.18
CA PHE A 125 1.05 -9.44 14.99
C PHE A 125 0.15 -10.28 14.11
N VAL A 126 0.31 -11.61 14.20
CA VAL A 126 -0.50 -12.60 13.49
C VAL A 126 -0.74 -13.81 14.39
N ASP A 127 -1.73 -14.63 14.08
CA ASP A 127 -2.03 -15.83 14.84
C ASP A 127 -0.87 -16.84 14.75
N ASP A 128 -0.80 -17.72 15.75
CA ASP A 128 0.17 -18.81 15.73
C ASP A 128 0.02 -19.66 14.48
N GLY A 129 1.15 -20.05 13.90
CA GLY A 129 1.11 -20.86 12.70
C GLY A 129 2.42 -20.96 11.92
N LYS A 130 2.33 -21.59 10.76
CA LYS A 130 3.41 -21.63 9.77
C LYS A 130 3.16 -20.55 8.73
N TYR A 131 4.22 -19.86 8.34
CA TYR A 131 4.17 -18.76 7.39
C TYR A 131 5.29 -18.87 6.36
N SER A 132 5.08 -18.26 5.20
CA SER A 132 6.15 -17.93 4.26
C SER A 132 6.38 -16.42 4.25
N LEU A 133 7.61 -16.01 3.97
CA LEU A 133 7.97 -14.60 3.78
C LEU A 133 8.40 -14.40 2.34
N LYS A 134 7.76 -13.46 1.67
CA LYS A 134 8.07 -13.07 0.29
C LYS A 134 8.35 -11.57 0.23
N TYR A 135 9.26 -11.19 -0.64
CA TYR A 135 9.50 -9.80 -1.02
C TYR A 135 8.88 -9.55 -2.39
N ILE A 136 8.29 -8.40 -2.58
CA ILE A 136 7.71 -7.96 -3.84
C ILE A 136 8.37 -6.64 -4.22
N ASP A 137 9.03 -6.61 -5.36
CA ASP A 137 9.56 -5.36 -5.92
C ASP A 137 8.39 -4.43 -6.30
N PRO A 138 8.31 -3.24 -5.72
CA PRO A 138 7.16 -2.36 -5.95
C PRO A 138 7.01 -1.89 -7.39
N SER A 139 8.11 -1.84 -8.14
CA SER A 139 8.14 -1.29 -9.50
C SER A 139 7.78 -2.33 -10.55
N SER A 140 8.27 -3.55 -10.38
CA SER A 140 8.05 -4.64 -11.35
C SER A 140 6.93 -5.61 -10.95
N GLY A 141 6.58 -5.68 -9.66
CA GLY A 141 5.68 -6.70 -9.12
C GLY A 141 6.32 -8.09 -8.99
N THR A 142 7.64 -8.20 -9.22
CA THR A 142 8.35 -9.47 -9.11
C THR A 142 8.35 -9.97 -7.68
N VAL A 143 7.99 -11.24 -7.49
CA VAL A 143 7.90 -11.89 -6.19
C VAL A 143 9.13 -12.77 -5.96
N GLU A 144 9.87 -12.50 -4.88
CA GLU A 144 10.99 -13.28 -4.40
C GLU A 144 10.62 -13.99 -3.09
N VAL A 145 10.86 -15.30 -3.00
CA VAL A 145 10.63 -16.04 -1.76
C VAL A 145 11.87 -15.93 -0.87
N LEU A 146 11.76 -15.17 0.22
CA LEU A 146 12.83 -14.99 1.20
C LEU A 146 12.90 -16.15 2.20
N ASN A 147 11.75 -16.66 2.63
CA ASN A 147 11.66 -17.82 3.50
C ASN A 147 10.42 -18.65 3.12
N LYS A 148 10.64 -19.91 2.79
CA LYS A 148 9.57 -20.81 2.34
C LYS A 148 8.62 -21.21 3.46
N SER A 149 9.13 -21.38 4.69
CA SER A 149 8.33 -21.81 5.83
C SER A 149 9.05 -21.53 7.16
N PHE A 150 8.36 -20.84 8.06
CA PHE A 150 8.81 -20.61 9.43
C PHE A 150 7.60 -20.51 10.38
N LYS A 151 7.84 -20.67 11.68
CA LYS A 151 6.79 -20.56 12.68
C LYS A 151 6.74 -19.15 13.25
N ILE A 152 5.52 -18.64 13.48
CA ILE A 152 5.26 -17.43 14.27
C ILE A 152 4.39 -17.84 15.46
N SER A 153 4.66 -17.25 16.61
CA SER A 153 3.85 -17.32 17.82
C SER A 153 3.45 -15.90 18.24
N GLY A 154 2.36 -15.42 17.67
CA GLY A 154 1.78 -14.11 17.94
C GLY A 154 2.55 -12.93 17.34
N LEU A 155 3.81 -12.74 17.71
CA LEU A 155 4.64 -11.61 17.26
C LEU A 155 5.75 -12.07 16.30
N TYR A 156 5.89 -11.37 15.18
CA TYR A 156 7.02 -11.50 14.27
C TYR A 156 7.71 -10.14 14.08
N VAL A 157 9.03 -10.11 14.21
CA VAL A 157 9.86 -8.94 13.91
C VAL A 157 10.42 -9.08 12.51
N LEU A 158 9.83 -8.35 11.58
CA LEU A 158 10.28 -8.27 10.20
C LEU A 158 11.48 -7.33 10.12
N LYS A 159 12.61 -7.83 9.61
CA LYS A 159 13.83 -7.04 9.38
C LYS A 159 13.90 -6.62 7.92
N ILE A 160 13.97 -5.32 7.69
CA ILE A 160 14.14 -4.72 6.38
C ILE A 160 15.61 -4.34 6.21
N PRO A 161 16.38 -5.02 5.35
CA PRO A 161 17.77 -4.67 5.08
C PRO A 161 17.86 -3.36 4.28
N GLU A 162 18.99 -2.70 4.38
CA GLU A 162 19.32 -1.56 3.52
C GLU A 162 19.32 -1.96 2.04
N GLY A 163 18.72 -1.13 1.18
CA GLY A 163 18.56 -1.39 -0.25
C GLY A 163 17.51 -2.44 -0.62
N LYS A 164 16.71 -2.89 0.36
CA LYS A 164 15.58 -3.81 0.16
C LYS A 164 14.27 -3.21 0.66
N GLU A 165 14.14 -1.89 0.60
CA GLU A 165 12.86 -1.22 0.82
C GLU A 165 11.85 -1.69 -0.23
N GLY A 166 10.60 -1.86 0.17
CA GLY A 166 9.57 -2.37 -0.73
C GLY A 166 8.48 -3.11 0.01
N VAL A 167 7.91 -4.13 -0.61
CA VAL A 167 6.76 -4.85 -0.08
C VAL A 167 7.16 -6.21 0.46
N TYR A 168 6.74 -6.50 1.66
CA TYR A 168 6.93 -7.79 2.33
C TYR A 168 5.58 -8.43 2.56
N TRP A 169 5.44 -9.66 2.11
CA TRP A 169 4.23 -10.44 2.27
C TRP A 169 4.49 -11.65 3.17
N ILE A 170 3.88 -11.62 4.34
CA ILE A 170 3.85 -12.72 5.32
C ILE A 170 2.55 -13.47 5.08
N HIS A 171 2.64 -14.66 4.52
CA HIS A 171 1.50 -15.48 4.14
C HIS A 171 1.40 -16.73 5.00
N LYS A 172 0.22 -16.96 5.59
CA LYS A 172 -0.05 -18.16 6.41
C LYS A 172 -0.17 -19.39 5.49
N LEU A 173 0.62 -20.39 5.81
CA LEU A 173 0.55 -21.70 5.14
C LEU A 173 -0.58 -22.54 5.78
N LYS A 174 -1.25 -23.30 4.94
CA LYS A 174 -2.30 -24.24 5.38
C LYS A 174 -1.71 -25.45 6.06
#